data_5bf080b49b859efb72de2f7fd677d541
#
_entry.id   5bf080b49b859efb72de2f7fd677d541
#
_cell.length_a   1.000
_cell.length_b   1.000
_cell.length_c   1.000
_cell.angle_alpha   90.00
_cell.angle_beta   90.00
_cell.angle_gamma   90.00
#
_symmetry.space_group_name_H-M   'P 1'
#
loop_
_entity.id
_entity.type
_entity.pdbx_description
1 polymer ?
#
loop_
_entity_poly.entity_id
_entity_poly.type
_entity_poly.pdbx_seq_one_letter_code
_entity_poly.pdbx_strand_id
1 'polypeptide(L)'
;MKTPAKIAVVLGIVVAAAAAMVLKNNKSLNSANPNTPEPAADSSTSALGAKLPKLLDLGATKCIPCKMMAPILEELKKEYTGRMNVEFIDVWENEDAGKKYGVEMIPTQIFFDANDKELFRHTGFFGKEDILAKWKDLGVDLTGGKPAAVIVREIPVAADIRPPDSVCFMCDGTIDTKTKALVKGQAEQHAFCSPHCYFIYFSSLVNPAAKAEEAKVSVTDWASGNLVPAATASYLYGMDAKGRATIRAFATGGAAAKEQQAAPGNLVTWDVLRAKELATRCAFCDRAVYPEDACGIKFGSTHGHGCCTHCSLGVAARLKQDIEIEAKDGLTGEVIRVKTLDGQIASLEPATAIAWFGQKKAPDGKWVSAGCFKQGFFVNAANLQKWLDARPAMTGRQITIAQALSDKMKLSPEQIANACKLGECK
;
A
#
# COMPACT_ATOMS: atom_id res chain seq x y z
N MET A 1 47.49 40.15 26.52
CA MET A 1 47.72 40.12 25.06
C MET A 1 48.65 38.94 24.73
N LYS A 2 48.11 37.76 24.43
CA LYS A 2 48.84 36.58 23.88
C LYS A 2 47.81 35.57 23.34
N THR A 3 47.30 35.76 22.13
CA THR A 3 46.44 34.77 21.48
C THR A 3 46.32 34.90 19.94
N PRO A 4 47.39 35.07 19.16
CA PRO A 4 47.27 34.70 17.75
C PRO A 4 48.06 33.43 17.34
N ALA A 5 48.99 32.95 18.15
CA ALA A 5 49.84 31.85 17.70
C ALA A 5 49.21 30.44 17.74
N LYS A 6 48.19 30.21 18.60
CA LYS A 6 47.56 28.90 18.73
C LYS A 6 46.50 28.61 17.64
N ILE A 7 45.90 29.65 17.07
CA ILE A 7 44.89 29.50 16.00
C ILE A 7 45.56 29.16 14.65
N ALA A 8 46.72 29.71 14.38
CA ALA A 8 47.48 29.44 13.15
C ALA A 8 47.98 27.99 13.06
N VAL A 9 48.35 27.35 14.19
CA VAL A 9 48.82 25.95 14.23
C VAL A 9 47.64 24.97 13.99
N VAL A 10 46.45 25.26 14.52
CA VAL A 10 45.26 24.37 14.32
C VAL A 10 44.77 24.44 12.88
N LEU A 11 44.77 25.61 12.23
CA LEU A 11 44.40 25.72 10.82
C LEU A 11 45.40 25.04 9.89
N GLY A 12 46.70 25.10 10.20
CA GLY A 12 47.78 24.41 9.43
C GLY A 12 47.62 22.89 9.45
N ILE A 13 47.24 22.30 10.59
CA ILE A 13 47.06 20.86 10.74
C ILE A 13 45.80 20.36 10.00
N VAL A 14 44.71 21.12 9.98
CA VAL A 14 43.47 20.76 9.26
C VAL A 14 43.68 20.81 7.74
N VAL A 15 44.42 21.77 7.22
CA VAL A 15 44.76 21.87 5.79
C VAL A 15 45.69 20.73 5.34
N ALA A 16 46.68 20.36 6.18
CA ALA A 16 47.57 19.24 5.88
C ALA A 16 46.86 17.88 5.90
N ALA A 17 45.88 17.67 6.78
CA ALA A 17 45.06 16.46 6.82
C ALA A 17 44.12 16.33 5.60
N ALA A 18 43.52 17.43 5.14
CA ALA A 18 42.70 17.46 3.94
C ALA A 18 43.51 17.19 2.65
N ALA A 19 44.73 17.71 2.54
CA ALA A 19 45.60 17.46 1.40
C ALA A 19 46.10 15.99 1.34
N ALA A 20 46.32 15.36 2.49
CA ALA A 20 46.73 13.96 2.57
C ALA A 20 45.61 12.97 2.18
N MET A 21 44.32 13.32 2.44
CA MET A 21 43.18 12.52 1.99
C MET A 21 42.93 12.62 0.49
N VAL A 22 43.14 13.78 -0.13
CA VAL A 22 42.97 13.95 -1.58
C VAL A 22 44.07 13.22 -2.36
N LEU A 23 45.30 13.14 -1.84
CA LEU A 23 46.38 12.43 -2.49
C LEU A 23 46.34 10.90 -2.36
N LYS A 24 45.56 10.39 -1.39
CA LYS A 24 45.40 8.94 -1.20
C LYS A 24 44.32 8.34 -2.13
N ASN A 25 43.36 9.16 -2.62
CA ASN A 25 42.30 8.73 -3.54
C ASN A 25 42.73 8.79 -5.03
N ASN A 26 43.87 9.35 -5.39
CA ASN A 26 44.31 9.49 -6.78
C ASN A 26 45.35 8.44 -7.25
N LYS A 27 45.58 7.38 -6.49
CA LYS A 27 46.56 6.32 -6.87
C LYS A 27 45.93 5.03 -7.41
N SER A 28 44.63 4.99 -7.71
CA SER A 28 43.97 3.79 -8.21
C SER A 28 43.19 4.01 -9.51
N LEU A 29 43.70 4.81 -10.44
CA LEU A 29 43.14 4.91 -11.80
C LEU A 29 44.27 5.09 -12.80
N ASN A 30 44.90 4.00 -13.24
CA ASN A 30 45.52 3.87 -14.56
C ASN A 30 46.02 2.43 -14.75
N SER A 31 45.21 1.62 -15.40
CA SER A 31 45.60 0.58 -16.35
C SER A 31 44.34 -0.06 -16.91
N ALA A 32 43.83 0.43 -18.03
CA ALA A 32 42.93 -0.30 -18.89
C ALA A 32 43.37 -0.10 -20.35
N ASN A 33 43.73 -1.18 -20.98
CA ASN A 33 44.07 -1.30 -22.38
C ASN A 33 42.75 -1.40 -23.22
N PRO A 34 42.61 -0.69 -24.32
CA PRO A 34 41.38 -0.75 -25.14
C PRO A 34 41.53 -1.84 -26.24
N ASN A 35 40.47 -2.63 -26.39
CA ASN A 35 40.12 -3.49 -27.52
C ASN A 35 39.92 -4.96 -27.14
N THR A 36 38.69 -5.25 -26.72
CA THR A 36 37.99 -6.48 -27.08
C THR A 36 36.48 -6.18 -26.94
N PRO A 37 35.64 -6.44 -27.97
CA PRO A 37 34.19 -6.26 -27.84
C PRO A 37 33.65 -7.41 -27.00
N GLU A 38 33.19 -7.09 -25.79
CA GLU A 38 32.43 -7.99 -24.92
C GLU A 38 30.99 -8.07 -25.49
N PRO A 39 30.41 -9.27 -25.61
CA PRO A 39 29.05 -9.40 -26.09
C PRO A 39 28.08 -8.76 -25.07
N ALA A 40 27.18 -7.96 -25.57
CA ALA A 40 26.11 -7.32 -24.82
C ALA A 40 25.39 -8.35 -23.93
N ALA A 41 25.60 -8.23 -22.61
CA ALA A 41 24.76 -8.92 -21.66
C ALA A 41 23.35 -8.37 -21.78
N ASP A 42 22.48 -9.21 -22.28
CA ASP A 42 21.05 -9.04 -22.31
C ASP A 42 20.56 -8.78 -20.88
N SER A 43 20.33 -7.49 -20.57
CA SER A 43 19.67 -7.09 -19.36
C SER A 43 18.18 -7.39 -19.49
N SER A 44 17.85 -8.66 -19.59
CA SER A 44 16.49 -9.13 -19.29
C SER A 44 16.22 -8.78 -17.84
N THR A 45 15.54 -7.68 -17.66
CA THR A 45 14.90 -7.27 -16.40
C THR A 45 14.06 -8.44 -15.92
N SER A 46 14.62 -9.22 -14.99
CA SER A 46 13.91 -10.30 -14.31
C SER A 46 12.69 -9.68 -13.66
N ALA A 47 11.51 -9.90 -14.25
CA ALA A 47 10.24 -9.64 -13.62
C ALA A 47 10.32 -10.31 -12.23
N LEU A 48 10.19 -9.54 -11.17
CA LEU A 48 9.99 -10.02 -9.79
C LEU A 48 8.66 -10.77 -9.76
N GLY A 49 8.66 -12.01 -10.25
CA GLY A 49 7.56 -12.94 -10.18
C GLY A 49 7.23 -13.21 -8.71
N ALA A 50 5.95 -13.20 -8.37
CA ALA A 50 5.49 -13.73 -7.10
C ALA A 50 6.13 -15.10 -6.91
N LYS A 51 6.84 -15.32 -5.79
CA LYS A 51 7.39 -16.62 -5.45
C LYS A 51 6.22 -17.60 -5.37
N LEU A 52 6.34 -18.70 -6.08
CA LEU A 52 5.33 -19.75 -6.13
C LEU A 52 5.68 -20.86 -5.12
N PRO A 53 4.69 -21.57 -4.57
CA PRO A 53 4.96 -22.78 -3.84
C PRO A 53 5.73 -23.76 -4.74
N LYS A 54 6.58 -24.59 -4.16
CA LYS A 54 7.49 -25.45 -4.89
C LYS A 54 7.38 -26.90 -4.43
N LEU A 55 7.20 -27.81 -5.39
CA LEU A 55 7.38 -29.23 -5.22
C LEU A 55 8.78 -29.61 -5.73
N LEU A 56 9.65 -30.02 -4.82
CA LEU A 56 10.98 -30.52 -5.15
C LEU A 56 11.01 -32.03 -5.00
N ASP A 57 11.28 -32.77 -6.08
CA ASP A 57 11.49 -34.20 -6.06
C ASP A 57 12.99 -34.52 -6.15
N LEU A 58 13.52 -35.19 -5.15
CA LEU A 58 14.89 -35.71 -5.13
C LEU A 58 14.85 -37.20 -5.44
N GLY A 59 15.40 -37.55 -6.59
CA GLY A 59 15.33 -38.90 -7.13
C GLY A 59 16.58 -39.26 -7.89
N ALA A 60 16.52 -40.28 -8.74
CA ALA A 60 17.56 -40.65 -9.67
C ALA A 60 16.98 -41.25 -10.95
N THR A 61 17.57 -40.93 -12.09
CA THR A 61 17.11 -41.39 -13.42
C THR A 61 17.15 -42.92 -13.61
N LYS A 62 17.95 -43.63 -12.82
CA LYS A 62 18.05 -45.10 -12.86
C LYS A 62 17.25 -45.82 -11.76
N CYS A 63 16.63 -45.10 -10.85
CA CYS A 63 15.78 -45.61 -9.77
C CYS A 63 14.37 -45.95 -10.30
N ILE A 64 13.86 -47.15 -10.06
CA ILE A 64 12.56 -47.58 -10.61
C ILE A 64 11.40 -46.73 -10.08
N PRO A 65 11.20 -46.53 -8.76
CA PRO A 65 10.10 -45.68 -8.25
C PRO A 65 10.24 -44.21 -8.67
N CYS A 66 11.47 -43.72 -8.87
CA CYS A 66 11.69 -42.37 -9.37
C CYS A 66 11.25 -42.22 -10.84
N LYS A 67 11.45 -43.23 -11.67
CA LYS A 67 10.94 -43.29 -13.04
C LYS A 67 9.41 -43.22 -13.11
N MET A 68 8.72 -43.75 -12.11
CA MET A 68 7.27 -43.68 -12.02
C MET A 68 6.80 -42.26 -11.63
N MET A 69 7.63 -41.53 -10.89
CA MET A 69 7.36 -40.12 -10.56
C MET A 69 7.52 -39.17 -11.77
N ALA A 70 8.48 -39.45 -12.66
CA ALA A 70 8.82 -38.52 -13.76
C ALA A 70 7.62 -38.07 -14.60
N PRO A 71 6.71 -38.93 -15.12
CA PRO A 71 5.55 -38.49 -15.87
C PRO A 71 4.59 -37.64 -15.03
N ILE A 72 4.44 -37.94 -13.73
CA ILE A 72 3.60 -37.20 -12.79
C ILE A 72 4.16 -35.76 -12.61
N LEU A 73 5.47 -35.66 -12.42
CA LEU A 73 6.14 -34.37 -12.25
C LEU A 73 6.02 -33.50 -13.53
N GLU A 74 6.20 -34.08 -14.71
CA GLU A 74 6.04 -33.37 -15.99
C GLU A 74 4.58 -32.95 -16.21
N GLU A 75 3.61 -33.78 -15.86
CA GLU A 75 2.20 -33.45 -15.92
C GLU A 75 1.86 -32.29 -14.96
N LEU A 76 2.29 -32.36 -13.70
CA LEU A 76 2.11 -31.31 -12.70
C LEU A 76 2.79 -30.01 -13.13
N LYS A 77 4.02 -30.07 -13.65
CA LYS A 77 4.75 -28.92 -14.17
C LYS A 77 4.00 -28.20 -15.29
N LYS A 78 3.42 -28.98 -16.21
CA LYS A 78 2.63 -28.45 -17.32
C LYS A 78 1.29 -27.88 -16.87
N GLU A 79 0.54 -28.64 -16.07
CA GLU A 79 -0.82 -28.29 -15.65
C GLU A 79 -0.84 -27.12 -14.66
N TYR A 80 0.16 -27.03 -13.77
CA TYR A 80 0.26 -26.01 -12.74
C TYR A 80 1.29 -24.92 -13.05
N THR A 81 1.65 -24.77 -14.34
CA THR A 81 2.53 -23.69 -14.78
C THR A 81 2.03 -22.34 -14.27
N GLY A 82 2.90 -21.58 -13.55
CA GLY A 82 2.59 -20.31 -12.97
C GLY A 82 1.72 -20.35 -11.70
N ARG A 83 1.47 -21.54 -11.13
CA ARG A 83 0.78 -21.76 -9.86
C ARG A 83 1.65 -22.50 -8.86
N MET A 84 2.57 -23.32 -9.35
CA MET A 84 3.51 -24.11 -8.56
C MET A 84 4.78 -24.32 -9.38
N ASN A 85 5.93 -24.23 -8.75
CA ASN A 85 7.19 -24.69 -9.32
C ASN A 85 7.33 -26.19 -9.06
N VAL A 86 7.67 -26.96 -10.09
CA VAL A 86 8.00 -28.37 -9.97
C VAL A 86 9.43 -28.58 -10.42
N GLU A 87 10.27 -29.03 -9.52
CA GLU A 87 11.71 -29.23 -9.72
C GLU A 87 12.08 -30.70 -9.45
N PHE A 88 12.98 -31.24 -10.24
CA PHE A 88 13.58 -32.53 -10.05
C PHE A 88 15.10 -32.42 -9.93
N ILE A 89 15.70 -33.08 -8.94
CA ILE A 89 17.15 -33.16 -8.79
C ILE A 89 17.56 -34.64 -8.77
N ASP A 90 18.44 -35.04 -9.70
CA ASP A 90 19.07 -36.35 -9.64
C ASP A 90 20.19 -36.31 -8.60
N VAL A 91 19.97 -37.01 -7.46
CA VAL A 91 20.92 -37.04 -6.34
C VAL A 91 22.13 -37.96 -6.57
N TRP A 92 22.09 -38.78 -7.61
CA TRP A 92 23.24 -39.57 -8.02
C TRP A 92 24.18 -38.78 -8.93
N GLU A 93 23.67 -37.80 -9.63
CA GLU A 93 24.48 -36.84 -10.40
C GLU A 93 24.89 -35.64 -9.54
N ASN A 94 24.10 -35.30 -8.50
CA ASN A 94 24.34 -34.20 -7.59
C ASN A 94 24.23 -34.66 -6.13
N GLU A 95 25.28 -35.34 -5.63
CA GLU A 95 25.34 -35.88 -4.26
C GLU A 95 25.19 -34.78 -3.18
N ASP A 96 25.65 -33.54 -3.44
CA ASP A 96 25.55 -32.45 -2.48
C ASP A 96 24.10 -32.01 -2.26
N ALA A 97 23.23 -32.19 -3.25
CA ALA A 97 21.81 -31.89 -3.09
C ALA A 97 21.15 -32.85 -2.11
N GLY A 98 21.46 -34.18 -2.18
CA GLY A 98 20.98 -35.16 -1.21
C GLY A 98 21.33 -34.78 0.23
N LYS A 99 22.59 -34.40 0.47
CA LYS A 99 23.08 -33.94 1.78
C LYS A 99 22.41 -32.65 2.22
N LYS A 100 22.31 -31.67 1.31
CA LYS A 100 21.70 -30.36 1.58
C LYS A 100 20.26 -30.47 2.07
N TYR A 101 19.47 -31.35 1.47
CA TYR A 101 18.06 -31.55 1.83
C TYR A 101 17.84 -32.71 2.81
N GLY A 102 18.90 -33.36 3.32
CA GLY A 102 18.82 -34.45 4.30
C GLY A 102 18.03 -35.64 3.76
N VAL A 103 18.27 -36.02 2.50
CA VAL A 103 17.55 -37.13 1.84
C VAL A 103 18.35 -38.41 2.00
N GLU A 104 17.76 -39.39 2.71
CA GLU A 104 18.35 -40.71 2.95
C GLU A 104 17.82 -41.79 1.98
N MET A 105 16.61 -41.58 1.47
CA MET A 105 15.95 -42.49 0.52
C MET A 105 15.32 -41.74 -0.63
N ILE A 106 15.25 -42.35 -1.81
CA ILE A 106 14.68 -41.79 -3.03
C ILE A 106 13.57 -42.67 -3.59
N PRO A 107 12.53 -42.08 -4.24
CA PRO A 107 12.32 -40.61 -4.37
C PRO A 107 11.85 -39.98 -3.06
N THR A 108 12.20 -38.72 -2.83
CA THR A 108 11.67 -37.89 -1.73
C THR A 108 11.13 -36.59 -2.29
N GLN A 109 9.85 -36.29 -2.03
CA GLN A 109 9.17 -35.06 -2.41
C GLN A 109 9.15 -34.12 -1.23
N ILE A 110 9.62 -32.87 -1.44
CA ILE A 110 9.59 -31.82 -0.43
C ILE A 110 8.69 -30.67 -0.93
N PHE A 111 7.77 -30.28 -0.08
CA PHE A 111 6.78 -29.23 -0.34
C PHE A 111 7.23 -27.96 0.34
N PHE A 112 7.47 -26.90 -0.42
CA PHE A 112 7.85 -25.59 0.09
C PHE A 112 6.75 -24.58 -0.15
N ASP A 113 6.52 -23.68 0.81
CA ASP A 113 5.70 -22.51 0.56
C ASP A 113 6.40 -21.50 -0.38
N ALA A 114 5.70 -20.41 -0.70
CA ALA A 114 6.23 -19.34 -1.53
C ALA A 114 7.44 -18.60 -0.92
N ASN A 115 7.79 -18.85 0.35
CA ASN A 115 8.93 -18.27 1.03
C ASN A 115 10.11 -19.25 1.21
N ASP A 116 10.07 -20.40 0.49
CA ASP A 116 11.04 -21.49 0.59
C ASP A 116 11.07 -22.18 1.98
N LYS A 117 9.98 -22.06 2.78
CA LYS A 117 9.82 -22.81 4.02
C LYS A 117 9.29 -24.19 3.70
N GLU A 118 9.95 -25.25 4.19
CA GLU A 118 9.46 -26.62 4.09
C GLU A 118 8.17 -26.77 4.90
N LEU A 119 7.11 -27.24 4.22
CA LEU A 119 5.80 -27.50 4.80
C LEU A 119 5.60 -28.99 5.09
N PHE A 120 6.12 -29.86 4.21
CA PHE A 120 5.92 -31.30 4.29
C PHE A 120 6.96 -32.01 3.43
N ARG A 121 7.27 -33.28 3.80
CA ARG A 121 8.03 -34.19 2.94
C ARG A 121 7.42 -35.57 2.94
N HIS A 122 7.57 -36.26 1.82
CA HIS A 122 7.16 -37.64 1.60
C HIS A 122 8.33 -38.43 1.02
N THR A 123 8.50 -39.66 1.48
CA THR A 123 9.51 -40.58 0.96
C THR A 123 8.83 -41.77 0.28
N GLY A 124 9.25 -42.10 -0.92
CA GLY A 124 8.67 -43.15 -1.76
C GLY A 124 7.84 -42.58 -2.91
N PHE A 125 7.17 -43.47 -3.65
CA PHE A 125 6.26 -43.05 -4.73
C PHE A 125 5.07 -42.31 -4.16
N PHE A 126 4.69 -41.17 -4.81
CA PHE A 126 3.57 -40.34 -4.41
C PHE A 126 2.71 -39.99 -5.63
N GLY A 127 1.46 -40.45 -5.64
CA GLY A 127 0.56 -40.28 -6.76
C GLY A 127 0.16 -38.79 -6.98
N LYS A 128 -0.25 -38.47 -8.22
CA LYS A 128 -0.66 -37.10 -8.55
C LYS A 128 -1.79 -36.59 -7.64
N GLU A 129 -2.81 -37.41 -7.44
CA GLU A 129 -3.97 -37.11 -6.61
C GLU A 129 -3.55 -36.88 -5.14
N ASP A 130 -2.63 -37.67 -4.63
CA ASP A 130 -2.12 -37.56 -3.26
C ASP A 130 -1.29 -36.29 -3.09
N ILE A 131 -0.46 -35.94 -4.09
CA ILE A 131 0.29 -34.67 -4.12
C ILE A 131 -0.67 -33.47 -4.09
N LEU A 132 -1.72 -33.49 -4.91
CA LEU A 132 -2.70 -32.39 -4.96
C LEU A 132 -3.54 -32.32 -3.69
N ALA A 133 -3.95 -33.47 -3.14
CA ALA A 133 -4.64 -33.52 -1.85
C ALA A 133 -3.75 -32.95 -0.73
N LYS A 134 -2.44 -33.28 -0.75
CA LYS A 134 -1.50 -32.77 0.24
C LYS A 134 -1.35 -31.24 0.14
N TRP A 135 -1.24 -30.67 -1.04
CA TRP A 135 -1.22 -29.20 -1.20
C TRP A 135 -2.46 -28.55 -0.61
N LYS A 136 -3.64 -29.14 -0.83
CA LYS A 136 -4.90 -28.69 -0.24
C LYS A 136 -4.89 -28.77 1.28
N ASP A 137 -4.43 -29.90 1.85
CA ASP A 137 -4.29 -30.08 3.32
C ASP A 137 -3.34 -29.05 3.95
N LEU A 138 -2.30 -28.66 3.22
CA LEU A 138 -1.33 -27.64 3.64
C LEU A 138 -1.88 -26.21 3.48
N GLY A 139 -3.13 -26.05 3.02
CA GLY A 139 -3.76 -24.75 2.80
C GLY A 139 -3.26 -24.00 1.56
N VAL A 140 -2.54 -24.69 0.66
CA VAL A 140 -2.05 -24.11 -0.60
C VAL A 140 -3.06 -24.37 -1.70
N ASP A 141 -3.75 -23.31 -2.13
CA ASP A 141 -4.72 -23.39 -3.22
C ASP A 141 -4.01 -23.34 -4.59
N LEU A 142 -3.96 -24.46 -5.26
CA LEU A 142 -3.47 -24.59 -6.63
C LEU A 142 -4.57 -24.52 -7.70
N THR A 143 -5.85 -24.32 -7.30
CA THR A 143 -6.98 -24.27 -8.23
C THR A 143 -7.09 -22.92 -8.95
N GLY A 144 -6.42 -21.87 -8.42
CA GLY A 144 -6.33 -20.57 -9.06
C GLY A 144 -5.80 -20.70 -10.49
N GLY A 145 -6.53 -20.18 -11.46
CA GLY A 145 -6.08 -20.09 -12.87
C GLY A 145 -4.68 -19.47 -12.96
N LYS A 146 -4.02 -19.65 -14.13
CA LYS A 146 -2.73 -18.99 -14.48
C LYS A 146 -2.61 -17.66 -13.73
N PRO A 147 -1.52 -17.38 -12.97
CA PRO A 147 -1.42 -16.14 -12.22
C PRO A 147 -1.91 -15.01 -13.09
N ALA A 148 -2.96 -14.35 -12.66
CA ALA A 148 -3.45 -13.20 -13.42
C ALA A 148 -2.26 -12.27 -13.60
N ALA A 149 -2.00 -11.86 -14.84
CA ALA A 149 -0.89 -10.96 -15.11
C ALA A 149 -0.97 -9.79 -14.13
N VAL A 150 0.12 -9.47 -13.45
CA VAL A 150 0.16 -8.37 -12.48
C VAL A 150 -0.36 -7.12 -13.17
N ILE A 151 -1.44 -6.55 -12.65
CA ILE A 151 -2.08 -5.39 -13.27
C ILE A 151 -1.17 -4.18 -13.05
N VAL A 152 -0.66 -3.64 -14.15
CA VAL A 152 0.12 -2.39 -14.17
C VAL A 152 -0.57 -1.43 -15.13
N ARG A 153 -0.88 -0.22 -14.66
CA ARG A 153 -1.49 0.83 -15.46
C ARG A 153 -0.66 2.11 -15.30
N GLU A 154 0.31 2.28 -16.15
CA GLU A 154 1.19 3.47 -16.16
C GLU A 154 0.60 4.63 -16.99
N ILE A 155 -0.31 4.31 -17.89
CA ILE A 155 -1.01 5.28 -18.74
C ILE A 155 -2.50 5.17 -18.40
N PRO A 156 -3.20 6.28 -18.13
CA PRO A 156 -4.64 6.26 -17.93
C PRO A 156 -5.35 5.80 -19.21
N VAL A 157 -6.39 4.98 -19.08
CA VAL A 157 -7.23 4.53 -20.21
C VAL A 157 -7.97 5.71 -20.81
N ALA A 158 -8.42 6.64 -19.96
CA ALA A 158 -8.99 7.92 -20.38
C ALA A 158 -8.63 9.01 -19.37
N ALA A 159 -8.47 10.22 -19.83
CA ALA A 159 -8.29 11.38 -18.95
C ALA A 159 -9.58 11.68 -18.17
N ASP A 160 -9.43 12.24 -16.98
CA ASP A 160 -10.56 12.85 -16.27
C ASP A 160 -10.91 14.16 -16.98
N ILE A 161 -12.05 14.19 -17.64
CA ILE A 161 -12.52 15.35 -18.39
C ILE A 161 -13.44 16.26 -17.59
N ARG A 162 -13.69 15.95 -16.31
CA ARG A 162 -14.51 16.79 -15.45
C ARG A 162 -13.84 18.15 -15.24
N PRO A 163 -14.62 19.25 -15.23
CA PRO A 163 -14.07 20.55 -14.85
C PRO A 163 -13.38 20.49 -13.47
N PRO A 164 -12.21 21.09 -13.28
CA PRO A 164 -11.46 21.03 -12.01
C PRO A 164 -12.27 21.46 -10.79
N ASP A 165 -13.18 22.42 -10.95
CA ASP A 165 -14.05 22.94 -9.89
C ASP A 165 -15.23 22.01 -9.55
N SER A 166 -15.45 20.97 -10.36
CA SER A 166 -16.43 19.91 -10.12
C SER A 166 -15.83 18.66 -9.48
N VAL A 167 -14.51 18.65 -9.25
CA VAL A 167 -13.78 17.52 -8.67
C VAL A 167 -13.31 17.87 -7.28
N CYS A 168 -13.62 17.02 -6.30
CA CYS A 168 -13.17 17.21 -4.93
C CYS A 168 -11.66 17.11 -4.81
N PHE A 169 -11.02 18.16 -4.31
CA PHE A 169 -9.57 18.20 -4.10
C PHE A 169 -9.05 17.03 -3.25
N MET A 170 -9.89 16.51 -2.33
CA MET A 170 -9.44 15.49 -1.38
C MET A 170 -9.67 14.05 -1.85
N CYS A 171 -10.88 13.74 -2.36
CA CYS A 171 -11.26 12.36 -2.68
C CYS A 171 -11.46 12.10 -4.19
N ASP A 172 -11.29 13.10 -5.05
CA ASP A 172 -11.57 13.10 -6.50
C ASP A 172 -13.03 12.73 -6.86
N GLY A 173 -13.92 12.70 -5.88
CA GLY A 173 -15.35 12.54 -6.11
C GLY A 173 -15.94 13.76 -6.81
N THR A 174 -17.05 13.56 -7.55
CA THR A 174 -17.79 14.69 -8.12
C THR A 174 -18.42 15.53 -6.99
N ILE A 175 -18.29 16.84 -7.07
CA ILE A 175 -18.83 17.78 -6.09
C ILE A 175 -20.32 17.96 -6.35
N ASP A 176 -21.13 17.66 -5.34
CA ASP A 176 -22.51 18.12 -5.28
C ASP A 176 -22.51 19.59 -4.83
N THR A 177 -23.12 20.44 -5.64
CA THR A 177 -23.19 21.89 -5.36
C THR A 177 -23.87 22.22 -4.03
N LYS A 178 -24.81 21.38 -3.54
CA LYS A 178 -25.51 21.56 -2.27
C LYS A 178 -24.66 21.32 -1.02
N THR A 179 -23.60 20.50 -1.14
CA THR A 179 -22.77 20.11 0.00
C THR A 179 -21.35 20.66 -0.12
N LYS A 180 -21.07 21.41 -1.17
CA LYS A 180 -19.75 21.97 -1.47
C LYS A 180 -19.19 22.81 -0.32
N ALA A 181 -17.93 22.51 0.05
CA ALA A 181 -17.10 23.40 0.86
C ALA A 181 -15.98 23.99 -0.01
N LEU A 182 -15.59 25.23 0.26
CA LEU A 182 -14.63 25.97 -0.54
C LEU A 182 -13.64 26.71 0.33
N VAL A 183 -12.35 26.52 0.07
CA VAL A 183 -11.26 27.31 0.66
C VAL A 183 -10.65 28.16 -0.42
N LYS A 184 -10.63 29.49 -0.20
CA LYS A 184 -9.92 30.43 -1.06
C LYS A 184 -8.57 30.76 -0.43
N GLY A 185 -7.49 30.12 -0.89
CA GLY A 185 -6.13 30.50 -0.57
C GLY A 185 -5.67 31.76 -1.31
N GLN A 186 -4.44 32.19 -1.05
CA GLN A 186 -3.86 33.36 -1.75
C GLN A 186 -3.55 33.05 -3.22
N ALA A 187 -3.09 31.83 -3.51
CA ALA A 187 -2.68 31.40 -4.85
C ALA A 187 -3.66 30.42 -5.49
N GLU A 188 -4.34 29.59 -4.69
CA GLU A 188 -5.18 28.50 -5.18
C GLU A 188 -6.51 28.43 -4.42
N GLN A 189 -7.52 27.92 -5.12
CA GLN A 189 -8.82 27.63 -4.57
C GLN A 189 -9.03 26.12 -4.52
N HIS A 190 -9.40 25.59 -3.36
CA HIS A 190 -9.70 24.18 -3.20
C HIS A 190 -11.19 23.96 -2.93
N ALA A 191 -11.81 23.13 -3.76
CA ALA A 191 -13.20 22.75 -3.63
C ALA A 191 -13.31 21.31 -3.09
N PHE A 192 -14.23 21.08 -2.16
CA PHE A 192 -14.49 19.81 -1.51
C PHE A 192 -15.95 19.40 -1.70
N CYS A 193 -16.22 18.11 -1.86
CA CYS A 193 -17.58 17.59 -2.02
C CYS A 193 -18.45 17.79 -0.75
N SER A 194 -17.83 18.01 0.41
CA SER A 194 -18.52 18.24 1.67
C SER A 194 -17.57 18.86 2.71
N PRO A 195 -18.07 19.41 3.82
CA PRO A 195 -17.25 19.81 4.97
C PRO A 195 -16.38 18.67 5.51
N HIS A 196 -16.83 17.42 5.38
CA HIS A 196 -16.09 16.21 5.70
C HIS A 196 -14.72 16.14 4.98
N CYS A 197 -14.70 16.22 3.65
CA CYS A 197 -13.45 16.25 2.87
C CYS A 197 -12.58 17.46 3.20
N TYR A 198 -13.18 18.58 3.55
CA TYR A 198 -12.42 19.73 4.07
C TYR A 198 -11.70 19.39 5.38
N PHE A 199 -12.34 18.73 6.35
CA PHE A 199 -11.68 18.37 7.61
C PHE A 199 -10.57 17.33 7.42
N ILE A 200 -10.72 16.40 6.46
CA ILE A 200 -9.62 15.51 6.07
C ILE A 200 -8.43 16.31 5.54
N TYR A 201 -8.68 17.29 4.65
CA TYR A 201 -7.67 18.23 4.15
C TYR A 201 -7.01 19.00 5.30
N PHE A 202 -7.82 19.68 6.12
CA PHE A 202 -7.36 20.48 7.26
C PHE A 202 -6.44 19.69 8.21
N SER A 203 -6.82 18.45 8.54
CA SER A 203 -6.01 17.59 9.41
C SER A 203 -4.67 17.13 8.80
N SER A 204 -4.51 17.27 7.48
CA SER A 204 -3.28 16.92 6.75
C SER A 204 -2.29 18.09 6.67
N LEU A 205 -2.70 19.30 7.05
CA LEU A 205 -1.86 20.50 7.00
C LEU A 205 -0.89 20.51 8.18
N VAL A 206 0.39 20.81 7.93
CA VAL A 206 1.46 20.80 8.95
C VAL A 206 1.72 22.18 9.55
N ASN A 207 1.25 23.25 8.88
CA ASN A 207 1.66 24.62 9.17
C ASN A 207 0.59 25.38 9.99
N PRO A 208 0.97 26.23 10.98
CA PRO A 208 0.06 27.15 11.66
C PRO A 208 -0.71 28.10 10.72
N ALA A 209 -0.14 28.44 9.54
CA ALA A 209 -0.85 29.16 8.49
C ALA A 209 -2.11 28.41 7.99
N ALA A 210 -2.14 27.10 8.11
CA ALA A 210 -3.32 26.28 7.81
C ALA A 210 -4.51 26.61 8.73
N LYS A 211 -4.27 26.97 9.99
CA LYS A 211 -5.33 27.44 10.90
C LYS A 211 -5.87 28.81 10.49
N ALA A 212 -5.05 29.66 9.86
CA ALA A 212 -5.50 30.92 9.29
C ALA A 212 -6.38 30.72 8.03
N GLU A 213 -6.30 29.58 7.38
CA GLU A 213 -7.15 29.22 6.24
C GLU A 213 -8.58 28.86 6.68
N GLU A 214 -8.78 28.40 7.92
CA GLU A 214 -10.10 28.06 8.44
C GLU A 214 -11.06 29.27 8.43
N ALA A 215 -10.57 30.46 8.66
CA ALA A 215 -11.36 31.69 8.56
C ALA A 215 -11.85 31.99 7.13
N LYS A 216 -11.28 31.35 6.13
CA LYS A 216 -11.59 31.53 4.70
C LYS A 216 -12.50 30.46 4.13
N VAL A 217 -12.95 29.52 4.96
CA VAL A 217 -13.82 28.41 4.55
C VAL A 217 -15.23 28.94 4.34
N SER A 218 -15.78 28.61 3.19
CA SER A 218 -17.20 28.81 2.87
C SER A 218 -17.86 27.46 2.60
N VAL A 219 -19.12 27.36 2.96
CA VAL A 219 -19.96 26.18 2.71
C VAL A 219 -21.21 26.59 1.94
N THR A 220 -21.80 25.69 1.21
CA THR A 220 -23.05 25.99 0.49
C THR A 220 -24.23 25.92 1.44
N ASP A 221 -24.99 26.99 1.51
CA ASP A 221 -26.30 26.99 2.17
C ASP A 221 -27.25 26.05 1.42
N TRP A 222 -27.70 25.02 2.12
CA TRP A 222 -28.55 23.96 1.56
C TRP A 222 -29.88 24.49 0.99
N ALA A 223 -30.40 25.55 1.59
CA ALA A 223 -31.69 26.13 1.20
C ALA A 223 -31.58 27.01 -0.06
N SER A 224 -30.56 27.86 -0.15
CA SER A 224 -30.44 28.84 -1.23
C SER A 224 -29.42 28.48 -2.31
N GLY A 225 -28.48 27.56 -2.02
CA GLY A 225 -27.35 27.24 -2.89
C GLY A 225 -26.22 28.26 -2.86
N ASN A 226 -26.31 29.31 -2.06
CA ASN A 226 -25.29 30.36 -1.95
C ASN A 226 -24.15 29.92 -1.01
N LEU A 227 -22.95 30.43 -1.27
CA LEU A 227 -21.83 30.24 -0.35
C LEU A 227 -21.98 31.19 0.86
N VAL A 228 -21.83 30.61 2.05
CA VAL A 228 -21.83 31.33 3.34
C VAL A 228 -20.57 30.99 4.14
N PRO A 229 -20.07 31.91 5.01
CA PRO A 229 -18.92 31.60 5.85
C PRO A 229 -19.23 30.40 6.75
N ALA A 230 -18.32 29.41 6.77
CA ALA A 230 -18.53 28.17 7.53
C ALA A 230 -18.65 28.42 9.04
N ALA A 231 -17.87 29.37 9.58
CA ALA A 231 -17.85 29.67 11.02
C ALA A 231 -19.20 30.20 11.57
N THR A 232 -20.01 30.84 10.73
CA THR A 232 -21.31 31.43 11.12
C THR A 232 -22.51 30.63 10.66
N ALA A 233 -22.30 29.59 9.86
CA ALA A 233 -23.36 28.69 9.40
C ALA A 233 -23.85 27.78 10.54
N SER A 234 -25.11 27.37 10.44
CA SER A 234 -25.70 26.32 11.26
C SER A 234 -25.70 25.02 10.48
N TYR A 235 -25.53 23.89 11.15
CA TYR A 235 -25.40 22.59 10.49
C TYR A 235 -26.42 21.60 10.99
N LEU A 236 -27.02 20.84 10.08
CA LEU A 236 -27.73 19.63 10.39
C LEU A 236 -26.79 18.44 10.16
N TYR A 237 -26.39 17.80 11.25
CA TYR A 237 -25.54 16.63 11.27
C TYR A 237 -26.38 15.37 11.45
N GLY A 238 -26.45 14.56 10.43
CA GLY A 238 -27.24 13.32 10.41
C GLY A 238 -26.39 12.13 9.99
N MET A 239 -27.05 10.99 9.78
CA MET A 239 -26.45 9.76 9.26
C MET A 239 -27.27 9.27 8.07
N ASP A 240 -26.59 8.74 7.04
CA ASP A 240 -27.23 8.04 5.93
C ASP A 240 -27.58 6.58 6.31
N ALA A 241 -28.28 5.88 5.42
CA ALA A 241 -28.68 4.49 5.63
C ALA A 241 -27.47 3.51 5.77
N LYS A 242 -26.26 3.94 5.41
CA LYS A 242 -25.02 3.18 5.56
C LYS A 242 -24.23 3.56 6.82
N GLY A 243 -24.81 4.41 7.67
CA GLY A 243 -24.14 4.90 8.89
C GLY A 243 -23.08 5.96 8.64
N ARG A 244 -22.99 6.56 7.44
CA ARG A 244 -22.03 7.63 7.15
C ARG A 244 -22.62 8.98 7.49
N ALA A 245 -21.78 9.86 8.03
CA ALA A 245 -22.20 11.22 8.39
C ALA A 245 -22.68 12.02 7.18
N THR A 246 -23.80 12.69 7.34
CA THR A 246 -24.33 13.68 6.39
C THR A 246 -24.28 15.07 7.03
N ILE A 247 -23.79 16.06 6.27
CA ILE A 247 -23.63 17.42 6.76
C ILE A 247 -24.33 18.37 5.78
N ARG A 248 -25.38 19.06 6.25
CA ARG A 248 -26.07 20.12 5.53
C ARG A 248 -25.83 21.43 6.24
N ALA A 249 -25.32 22.43 5.52
CA ALA A 249 -25.06 23.75 6.08
C ALA A 249 -26.21 24.70 5.76
N PHE A 250 -26.49 25.66 6.63
CA PHE A 250 -27.55 26.65 6.49
C PHE A 250 -27.05 28.02 6.93
N ALA A 251 -27.44 29.04 6.19
CA ALA A 251 -27.12 30.43 6.53
C ALA A 251 -27.69 30.83 7.89
N THR A 252 -28.81 30.24 8.33
CA THR A 252 -29.48 30.58 9.59
C THR A 252 -29.92 29.34 10.36
N GLY A 253 -29.95 29.44 11.69
CA GLY A 253 -30.46 28.38 12.56
C GLY A 253 -31.95 28.06 12.32
N GLY A 254 -32.76 29.04 11.92
CA GLY A 254 -34.16 28.83 11.59
C GLY A 254 -34.34 27.94 10.34
N ALA A 255 -33.53 28.14 9.31
CA ALA A 255 -33.53 27.29 8.13
C ALA A 255 -33.09 25.85 8.46
N ALA A 256 -32.08 25.72 9.31
CA ALA A 256 -31.61 24.42 9.79
C ALA A 256 -32.67 23.67 10.61
N ALA A 257 -33.36 24.37 11.50
CA ALA A 257 -34.45 23.82 12.34
C ALA A 257 -35.65 23.37 11.47
N LYS A 258 -35.96 24.10 10.41
CA LYS A 258 -36.99 23.69 9.45
C LYS A 258 -36.63 22.41 8.73
N GLU A 259 -35.38 22.28 8.27
CA GLU A 259 -34.90 21.06 7.60
C GLU A 259 -34.87 19.85 8.56
N GLN A 260 -34.54 20.09 9.83
CA GLN A 260 -34.54 19.03 10.85
C GLN A 260 -35.91 18.36 11.02
N GLN A 261 -37.00 19.06 10.76
CA GLN A 261 -38.34 18.48 10.76
C GLN A 261 -38.58 17.48 9.61
N ALA A 262 -37.83 17.64 8.51
CA ALA A 262 -37.95 16.80 7.31
C ALA A 262 -36.88 15.71 7.24
N ALA A 263 -35.75 15.90 7.94
CA ALA A 263 -34.60 14.98 7.89
C ALA A 263 -34.02 14.74 9.29
N PRO A 264 -33.72 13.48 9.67
CA PRO A 264 -33.14 13.18 10.97
C PRO A 264 -31.72 13.76 11.10
N GLY A 265 -31.41 14.29 12.28
CA GLY A 265 -30.09 14.83 12.58
C GLY A 265 -30.11 15.77 13.77
N ASN A 266 -28.91 16.17 14.19
CA ASN A 266 -28.70 17.12 15.27
C ASN A 266 -28.24 18.48 14.72
N LEU A 267 -28.80 19.57 15.26
CA LEU A 267 -28.30 20.89 14.96
C LEU A 267 -27.01 21.13 15.72
N VAL A 268 -25.97 21.53 15.00
CA VAL A 268 -24.63 21.78 15.56
C VAL A 268 -24.04 23.08 15.00
N THR A 269 -23.15 23.68 15.78
CA THR A 269 -22.31 24.83 15.33
C THR A 269 -21.08 24.31 14.59
N TRP A 270 -20.34 25.22 13.94
CA TRP A 270 -19.06 24.91 13.31
C TRP A 270 -18.05 24.26 14.28
N ASP A 271 -17.93 24.78 15.51
CA ASP A 271 -17.00 24.24 16.50
C ASP A 271 -17.37 22.82 16.93
N VAL A 272 -18.66 22.56 17.12
CA VAL A 272 -19.14 21.21 17.47
C VAL A 272 -18.94 20.25 16.28
N LEU A 273 -19.23 20.69 15.06
CA LEU A 273 -18.98 19.93 13.85
C LEU A 273 -17.50 19.58 13.72
N ARG A 274 -16.63 20.59 13.84
CA ARG A 274 -15.17 20.43 13.80
C ARG A 274 -14.66 19.44 14.83
N ALA A 275 -15.14 19.52 16.09
CA ALA A 275 -14.75 18.59 17.14
C ALA A 275 -15.12 17.14 16.77
N LYS A 276 -16.32 16.93 16.22
CA LYS A 276 -16.78 15.61 15.77
C LYS A 276 -15.93 15.08 14.60
N GLU A 277 -15.72 15.91 13.58
CA GLU A 277 -15.00 15.54 12.36
C GLU A 277 -13.50 15.26 12.59
N LEU A 278 -12.90 15.85 13.62
CA LEU A 278 -11.51 15.66 13.99
C LEU A 278 -11.32 14.65 15.16
N ALA A 279 -12.40 14.05 15.68
CA ALA A 279 -12.34 13.18 16.84
C ALA A 279 -11.58 11.86 16.55
N THR A 280 -11.81 11.25 15.40
CA THR A 280 -11.16 10.01 15.03
C THR A 280 -10.02 10.28 14.04
N ARG A 281 -8.85 9.71 14.36
CA ARG A 281 -7.61 9.96 13.64
C ARG A 281 -6.98 8.66 13.15
N CYS A 282 -6.31 8.73 12.01
CA CYS A 282 -5.51 7.62 11.51
C CYS A 282 -4.30 7.37 12.39
N ALA A 283 -4.17 6.14 12.91
CA ALA A 283 -3.06 5.76 13.78
C ALA A 283 -1.68 5.82 13.10
N PHE A 284 -1.62 5.90 11.76
CA PHE A 284 -0.37 6.06 11.03
C PHE A 284 -0.05 7.52 10.72
N CYS A 285 -0.92 8.25 10.05
CA CYS A 285 -0.60 9.59 9.49
C CYS A 285 -1.30 10.74 10.23
N ASP A 286 -2.06 10.45 11.26
CA ASP A 286 -2.81 11.41 12.07
C ASP A 286 -3.82 12.27 11.28
N ARG A 287 -4.29 11.80 10.15
CA ARG A 287 -5.35 12.44 9.37
C ARG A 287 -6.72 12.07 9.91
N ALA A 288 -7.70 12.97 9.82
CA ALA A 288 -9.09 12.68 10.18
C ALA A 288 -9.61 11.50 9.35
N VAL A 289 -10.34 10.62 9.99
CA VAL A 289 -10.95 9.43 9.38
C VAL A 289 -12.34 9.22 9.90
N TYR A 290 -13.13 8.51 9.12
CA TYR A 290 -14.47 8.06 9.50
C TYR A 290 -14.43 6.56 9.74
N PRO A 291 -14.84 6.08 10.91
CA PRO A 291 -14.78 4.67 11.26
C PRO A 291 -15.44 3.74 10.24
N GLU A 292 -16.55 4.17 9.64
CA GLU A 292 -17.32 3.42 8.65
C GLU A 292 -16.59 3.20 7.31
N ASP A 293 -15.69 4.12 6.94
CA ASP A 293 -14.90 4.07 5.70
C ASP A 293 -13.43 3.70 5.97
N ALA A 294 -13.02 3.62 7.24
CA ALA A 294 -11.66 3.32 7.65
C ALA A 294 -11.41 1.82 7.79
N CYS A 295 -10.14 1.42 7.73
CA CYS A 295 -9.74 0.09 8.17
C CYS A 295 -9.70 0.05 9.69
N GLY A 296 -10.30 -0.97 10.30
CA GLY A 296 -10.13 -1.28 11.71
C GLY A 296 -8.73 -1.86 11.97
N ILE A 297 -8.08 -1.44 13.04
CA ILE A 297 -6.75 -1.93 13.42
C ILE A 297 -6.76 -2.30 14.89
N LYS A 298 -6.25 -3.49 15.21
CA LYS A 298 -6.01 -3.92 16.58
C LYS A 298 -4.51 -4.11 16.80
N PHE A 299 -4.01 -3.57 17.91
CA PHE A 299 -2.62 -3.70 18.35
C PHE A 299 -2.59 -3.86 19.88
N GLY A 300 -2.13 -5.03 20.33
CA GLY A 300 -2.31 -5.43 21.73
C GLY A 300 -3.78 -5.45 22.12
N SER A 301 -4.13 -4.74 23.20
CA SER A 301 -5.52 -4.54 23.67
C SER A 301 -6.20 -3.29 23.09
N THR A 302 -5.49 -2.51 22.27
CA THR A 302 -5.97 -1.23 21.74
C THR A 302 -6.56 -1.39 20.34
N HIS A 303 -7.59 -0.59 20.04
CA HIS A 303 -8.19 -0.48 18.73
C HIS A 303 -7.96 0.91 18.17
N GLY A 304 -7.73 0.98 16.86
CA GLY A 304 -7.53 2.23 16.13
C GLY A 304 -8.05 2.14 14.72
N HIS A 305 -7.78 3.16 13.93
CA HIS A 305 -8.24 3.26 12.56
C HIS A 305 -7.08 3.64 11.61
N GLY A 306 -7.12 3.11 10.40
CA GLY A 306 -6.28 3.52 9.30
C GLY A 306 -7.10 4.19 8.20
N CYS A 307 -6.65 5.35 7.70
CA CYS A 307 -7.39 6.10 6.68
C CYS A 307 -7.43 5.42 5.29
N CYS A 308 -6.57 4.46 5.07
CA CYS A 308 -6.56 3.59 3.90
C CYS A 308 -5.79 2.31 4.23
N THR A 309 -5.89 1.31 3.36
CA THR A 309 -5.25 0.01 3.53
C THR A 309 -3.73 0.09 3.71
N HIS A 310 -3.06 0.96 2.96
CA HIS A 310 -1.61 1.15 3.06
C HIS A 310 -1.19 1.89 4.34
N CYS A 311 -1.97 2.88 4.80
CA CYS A 311 -1.72 3.52 6.08
C CYS A 311 -1.94 2.55 7.24
N SER A 312 -2.90 1.63 7.12
CA SER A 312 -3.14 0.59 8.13
C SER A 312 -1.92 -0.31 8.32
N LEU A 313 -1.29 -0.76 7.24
CA LEU A 313 -0.03 -1.50 7.31
C LEU A 313 1.10 -0.67 7.95
N GLY A 314 1.13 0.63 7.67
CA GLY A 314 2.13 1.55 8.24
C GLY A 314 2.06 1.68 9.76
N VAL A 315 0.94 1.31 10.39
CA VAL A 315 0.81 1.32 11.86
C VAL A 315 1.79 0.36 12.51
N ALA A 316 2.04 -0.82 11.90
CA ALA A 316 3.06 -1.76 12.38
C ALA A 316 4.46 -1.11 12.41
N ALA A 317 4.82 -0.37 11.35
CA ALA A 317 6.09 0.35 11.27
C ALA A 317 6.19 1.48 12.30
N ARG A 318 5.11 2.25 12.50
CA ARG A 318 5.07 3.36 13.46
C ARG A 318 5.16 2.90 14.90
N LEU A 319 4.42 1.86 15.26
CA LEU A 319 4.35 1.35 16.63
C LEU A 319 5.43 0.33 16.95
N LYS A 320 6.10 -0.23 15.92
CA LYS A 320 7.03 -1.37 16.02
C LYS A 320 6.39 -2.55 16.77
N GLN A 321 5.15 -2.85 16.43
CA GLN A 321 4.32 -3.90 17.03
C GLN A 321 3.56 -4.65 15.95
N ASP A 322 3.20 -5.89 16.26
CA ASP A 322 2.30 -6.66 15.44
C ASP A 322 0.88 -6.12 15.52
N ILE A 323 0.16 -6.20 14.40
CA ILE A 323 -1.18 -5.66 14.25
C ILE A 323 -2.11 -6.65 13.56
N GLU A 324 -3.40 -6.52 13.83
CA GLU A 324 -4.47 -7.13 13.07
C GLU A 324 -5.22 -6.02 12.34
N ILE A 325 -5.46 -6.19 11.05
CA ILE A 325 -6.20 -5.23 10.21
C ILE A 325 -7.48 -5.89 9.71
N GLU A 326 -8.58 -5.18 9.82
CA GLU A 326 -9.82 -5.47 9.12
C GLU A 326 -10.07 -4.37 8.10
N ALA A 327 -9.92 -4.73 6.82
CA ALA A 327 -10.13 -3.85 5.68
C ALA A 327 -11.32 -4.36 4.84
N LYS A 328 -11.79 -3.54 3.91
CA LYS A 328 -12.85 -3.90 2.97
C LYS A 328 -12.31 -3.94 1.55
N ASP A 329 -12.75 -4.91 0.77
CA ASP A 329 -12.53 -4.95 -0.69
C ASP A 329 -13.05 -3.67 -1.33
N GLY A 330 -12.21 -3.04 -2.16
CA GLY A 330 -12.52 -1.74 -2.75
C GLY A 330 -13.69 -1.76 -3.75
N LEU A 331 -14.11 -2.93 -4.23
CA LEU A 331 -15.24 -3.11 -5.14
C LEU A 331 -16.50 -3.60 -4.42
N THR A 332 -16.37 -4.68 -3.65
CA THR A 332 -17.52 -5.41 -3.08
C THR A 332 -17.81 -5.06 -1.64
N GLY A 333 -16.82 -4.51 -0.90
CA GLY A 333 -16.91 -4.29 0.54
C GLY A 333 -16.71 -5.56 1.37
N GLU A 334 -16.36 -6.69 0.75
CA GLU A 334 -16.02 -7.94 1.45
C GLU A 334 -14.84 -7.73 2.40
N VAL A 335 -14.89 -8.38 3.55
CA VAL A 335 -13.88 -8.19 4.60
C VAL A 335 -12.58 -8.92 4.24
N ILE A 336 -11.48 -8.18 4.36
CA ILE A 336 -10.11 -8.70 4.22
C ILE A 336 -9.41 -8.55 5.57
N ARG A 337 -8.92 -9.68 6.13
CA ARG A 337 -8.20 -9.71 7.40
C ARG A 337 -6.72 -9.94 7.16
N VAL A 338 -5.90 -9.16 7.84
CA VAL A 338 -4.44 -9.25 7.77
C VAL A 338 -3.89 -9.29 9.19
N LYS A 339 -3.02 -10.25 9.49
CA LYS A 339 -2.25 -10.28 10.74
C LYS A 339 -0.77 -10.20 10.42
N THR A 340 -0.05 -9.44 11.21
CA THR A 340 1.42 -9.37 11.14
C THR A 340 2.05 -10.12 12.28
N LEU A 341 3.27 -10.60 12.07
CA LEU A 341 4.16 -11.15 13.08
C LEU A 341 5.60 -10.79 12.68
N ASP A 342 6.33 -10.16 13.58
CA ASP A 342 7.72 -9.73 13.38
C ASP A 342 7.92 -8.92 12.08
N GLY A 343 6.96 -8.04 11.76
CA GLY A 343 7.00 -7.20 10.57
C GLY A 343 6.73 -7.93 9.25
N GLN A 344 6.23 -9.16 9.30
CA GLN A 344 5.83 -9.97 8.15
C GLN A 344 4.33 -10.26 8.20
N ILE A 345 3.75 -10.72 7.08
CA ILE A 345 2.37 -11.21 7.06
C ILE A 345 2.34 -12.61 7.67
N ALA A 346 1.65 -12.76 8.81
CA ALA A 346 1.42 -14.04 9.47
C ALA A 346 0.17 -14.74 8.95
N SER A 347 -0.92 -13.99 8.67
CA SER A 347 -2.11 -14.53 8.02
C SER A 347 -2.77 -13.50 7.12
N LEU A 348 -3.43 -13.98 6.08
CA LEU A 348 -4.18 -13.19 5.10
C LEU A 348 -5.45 -13.94 4.74
N GLU A 349 -6.61 -13.31 4.95
CA GLU A 349 -7.92 -13.84 4.64
C GLU A 349 -8.73 -12.85 3.79
N PRO A 350 -9.13 -13.25 2.57
CA PRO A 350 -8.76 -14.47 1.87
C PRO A 350 -7.29 -14.46 1.42
N ALA A 351 -6.66 -15.63 1.30
CA ALA A 351 -5.25 -15.76 0.89
C ALA A 351 -4.97 -15.19 -0.52
N THR A 352 -6.01 -15.05 -1.35
CA THR A 352 -5.96 -14.45 -2.69
C THR A 352 -5.94 -12.92 -2.69
N ALA A 353 -6.05 -12.29 -1.50
CA ALA A 353 -6.13 -10.84 -1.41
C ALA A 353 -4.83 -10.15 -1.86
N ILE A 354 -5.01 -9.06 -2.56
CA ILE A 354 -3.95 -8.25 -3.16
C ILE A 354 -4.13 -6.77 -2.81
N ALA A 355 -3.11 -5.99 -3.07
CA ALA A 355 -3.13 -4.54 -2.92
C ALA A 355 -2.99 -3.83 -4.27
N TRP A 356 -3.68 -2.71 -4.41
CA TRP A 356 -3.45 -1.73 -5.46
C TRP A 356 -2.66 -0.55 -4.89
N PHE A 357 -1.52 -0.24 -5.50
CA PHE A 357 -0.74 0.94 -5.19
C PHE A 357 -0.93 1.98 -6.28
N GLY A 358 -1.88 2.91 -6.05
CA GLY A 358 -2.15 4.03 -6.94
C GLY A 358 -0.98 4.99 -6.96
N GLN A 359 -0.49 5.30 -8.16
CA GLN A 359 0.67 6.15 -8.39
C GLN A 359 0.37 7.20 -9.45
N LYS A 360 1.09 8.32 -9.40
CA LYS A 360 1.10 9.36 -10.44
C LYS A 360 2.52 9.81 -10.72
N LYS A 361 2.76 10.36 -11.92
CA LYS A 361 4.04 10.99 -12.22
C LYS A 361 4.11 12.37 -11.55
N ALA A 362 5.18 12.61 -10.81
CA ALA A 362 5.53 13.93 -10.32
C ALA A 362 6.11 14.80 -11.48
N PRO A 363 6.23 16.13 -11.30
CA PRO A 363 6.81 17.01 -12.32
C PRO A 363 8.23 16.63 -12.76
N ASP A 364 9.02 15.98 -11.89
CA ASP A 364 10.35 15.45 -12.17
C ASP A 364 10.34 14.09 -12.92
N GLY A 365 9.15 13.60 -13.29
CA GLY A 365 8.96 12.34 -14.02
C GLY A 365 8.96 11.08 -13.14
N LYS A 366 9.23 11.18 -11.84
CA LYS A 366 9.23 10.04 -10.92
C LYS A 366 7.81 9.60 -10.57
N TRP A 367 7.66 8.31 -10.34
CA TRP A 367 6.42 7.74 -9.82
C TRP A 367 6.32 7.97 -8.31
N VAL A 368 5.27 8.64 -7.89
CA VAL A 368 4.94 8.90 -6.49
C VAL A 368 3.56 8.39 -6.15
N SER A 369 3.26 8.21 -4.86
CA SER A 369 1.91 7.84 -4.42
C SER A 369 0.88 8.84 -4.89
N ALA A 370 -0.22 8.36 -5.44
CA ALA A 370 -1.35 9.20 -5.85
C ALA A 370 -2.26 9.61 -4.67
N GLY A 371 -1.90 9.23 -3.43
CA GLY A 371 -2.66 9.57 -2.21
C GLY A 371 -3.53 8.41 -1.71
N CYS A 372 -4.04 8.57 -0.49
CA CYS A 372 -4.73 7.50 0.24
C CYS A 372 -6.02 7.02 -0.44
N PHE A 373 -6.76 7.90 -1.12
CA PHE A 373 -8.00 7.54 -1.83
C PHE A 373 -7.77 6.74 -3.12
N LYS A 374 -6.51 6.60 -3.53
CA LYS A 374 -6.09 5.82 -4.70
C LYS A 374 -5.47 4.48 -4.31
N GLN A 375 -5.55 4.10 -3.04
CA GLN A 375 -5.03 2.84 -2.50
C GLN A 375 -6.19 1.92 -2.15
N GLY A 376 -6.01 0.60 -2.27
CA GLY A 376 -7.04 -0.36 -1.89
C GLY A 376 -6.51 -1.77 -1.73
N PHE A 377 -7.26 -2.58 -0.96
CA PHE A 377 -7.15 -4.03 -0.98
C PHE A 377 -8.31 -4.62 -1.77
N PHE A 378 -8.08 -5.77 -2.37
CA PHE A 378 -9.05 -6.51 -3.16
C PHE A 378 -8.91 -7.99 -2.84
N VAL A 379 -10.03 -8.70 -2.71
CA VAL A 379 -10.02 -10.14 -2.42
C VAL A 379 -9.34 -10.95 -3.54
N ASN A 380 -9.30 -10.40 -4.76
CA ASN A 380 -8.61 -11.00 -5.91
C ASN A 380 -8.37 -9.98 -7.05
N ALA A 381 -7.60 -10.41 -8.06
CA ALA A 381 -7.28 -9.59 -9.23
C ALA A 381 -8.50 -9.23 -10.09
N ALA A 382 -9.54 -10.09 -10.12
CA ALA A 382 -10.76 -9.82 -10.90
C ALA A 382 -11.55 -8.63 -10.31
N ASN A 383 -11.64 -8.54 -8.97
CA ASN A 383 -12.26 -7.40 -8.30
C ASN A 383 -11.46 -6.11 -8.54
N LEU A 384 -10.13 -6.19 -8.46
CA LEU A 384 -9.27 -5.05 -8.78
C LEU A 384 -9.49 -4.59 -10.23
N GLN A 385 -9.53 -5.51 -11.20
CA GLN A 385 -9.74 -5.15 -12.60
C GLN A 385 -11.07 -4.44 -12.80
N LYS A 386 -12.18 -4.97 -12.28
CA LYS A 386 -13.50 -4.33 -12.36
C LYS A 386 -13.53 -2.96 -11.68
N TRP A 387 -12.84 -2.82 -10.55
CA TRP A 387 -12.72 -1.54 -9.86
C TRP A 387 -11.95 -0.50 -10.69
N LEU A 388 -10.90 -0.94 -11.39
CA LEU A 388 -10.11 -0.10 -12.31
C LEU A 388 -10.90 0.27 -13.57
N ASP A 389 -11.73 -0.63 -14.11
CA ASP A 389 -12.56 -0.36 -15.30
C ASP A 389 -13.53 0.80 -15.04
N ALA A 390 -14.05 0.90 -13.81
CA ALA A 390 -14.86 2.05 -13.38
C ALA A 390 -14.05 3.32 -13.10
N ARG A 391 -12.70 3.27 -13.23
CA ARG A 391 -11.77 4.38 -12.91
C ARG A 391 -10.69 4.52 -13.98
N PRO A 392 -11.07 4.91 -15.22
CA PRO A 392 -10.17 4.91 -16.38
C PRO A 392 -8.98 5.87 -16.23
N ALA A 393 -9.12 6.93 -15.45
CA ALA A 393 -8.04 7.90 -15.20
C ALA A 393 -7.01 7.43 -14.16
N MET A 394 -7.28 6.32 -13.44
CA MET A 394 -6.39 5.85 -12.39
C MET A 394 -5.16 5.14 -12.94
N THR A 395 -3.99 5.48 -12.39
CA THR A 395 -2.70 4.83 -12.68
C THR A 395 -2.11 4.21 -11.42
N GLY A 396 -1.25 3.20 -11.58
CA GLY A 396 -0.62 2.49 -10.48
C GLY A 396 -0.27 1.04 -10.83
N ARG A 397 -0.04 0.24 -9.81
CA ARG A 397 0.31 -1.18 -9.97
C ARG A 397 -0.30 -2.05 -8.87
N GLN A 398 -0.63 -3.27 -9.24
CA GLN A 398 -0.92 -4.32 -8.30
C GLN A 398 0.36 -4.74 -7.58
N ILE A 399 0.28 -4.93 -6.28
CA ILE A 399 1.35 -5.50 -5.45
C ILE A 399 0.75 -6.50 -4.47
N THR A 400 1.58 -7.34 -3.85
CA THR A 400 1.13 -8.18 -2.73
C THR A 400 0.96 -7.33 -1.47
N ILE A 401 0.10 -7.77 -0.54
CA ILE A 401 -0.04 -7.10 0.76
C ILE A 401 1.26 -7.20 1.56
N ALA A 402 2.01 -8.30 1.41
CA ALA A 402 3.33 -8.47 1.99
C ALA A 402 4.34 -7.43 1.47
N GLN A 403 4.34 -7.17 0.15
CA GLN A 403 5.17 -6.11 -0.43
C GLN A 403 4.79 -4.74 0.13
N ALA A 404 3.47 -4.44 0.21
CA ALA A 404 2.99 -3.19 0.77
C ALA A 404 3.42 -3.00 2.25
N LEU A 405 3.40 -4.05 3.07
CA LEU A 405 3.91 -4.03 4.44
C LEU A 405 5.43 -3.81 4.47
N SER A 406 6.19 -4.58 3.68
CA SER A 406 7.65 -4.45 3.59
C SER A 406 8.07 -3.03 3.23
N ASP A 407 7.37 -2.38 2.29
CA ASP A 407 7.65 -1.00 1.90
C ASP A 407 7.38 -0.02 3.07
N LYS A 408 6.36 -0.27 3.91
CA LYS A 408 6.11 0.52 5.11
C LYS A 408 7.14 0.31 6.20
N MET A 409 7.60 -0.93 6.40
CA MET A 409 8.62 -1.26 7.41
C MET A 409 10.00 -0.63 7.12
N LYS A 410 10.26 -0.25 5.87
CA LYS A 410 11.50 0.43 5.45
C LYS A 410 11.49 1.95 5.64
N LEU A 411 10.34 2.54 6.02
CA LEU A 411 10.24 3.99 6.19
C LEU A 411 11.09 4.47 7.38
N SER A 412 11.81 5.56 7.19
CA SER A 412 12.52 6.23 8.27
C SER A 412 11.54 6.89 9.26
N PRO A 413 11.97 7.15 10.52
CA PRO A 413 11.14 7.87 11.48
C PRO A 413 10.64 9.23 10.95
N GLU A 414 11.45 9.94 10.18
CA GLU A 414 11.07 11.21 9.54
C GLU A 414 10.00 11.02 8.48
N GLN A 415 10.14 10.00 7.61
CA GLN A 415 9.12 9.65 6.62
C GLN A 415 7.80 9.25 7.27
N ILE A 416 7.85 8.55 8.41
CA ILE A 416 6.65 8.19 9.19
C ILE A 416 6.01 9.44 9.80
N ALA A 417 6.80 10.37 10.35
CA ALA A 417 6.29 11.61 10.95
C ALA A 417 5.58 12.49 9.92
N ASN A 418 6.10 12.55 8.69
CA ASN A 418 5.59 13.36 7.58
C ASN A 418 4.62 12.59 6.67
N ALA A 419 4.24 11.36 7.04
CA ALA A 419 3.36 10.54 6.22
C ALA A 419 2.02 11.23 5.93
N CYS A 420 1.64 11.28 4.66
CA CYS A 420 0.38 11.86 4.17
C CYS A 420 0.14 13.33 4.55
N LYS A 421 1.17 14.06 4.93
CA LYS A 421 1.08 15.52 5.09
C LYS A 421 1.06 16.19 3.72
N LEU A 422 0.26 17.24 3.56
CA LEU A 422 0.18 17.97 2.29
C LEU A 422 1.49 18.73 2.05
N GLY A 423 2.04 18.57 0.84
CA GLY A 423 3.36 19.09 0.47
C GLY A 423 4.52 18.16 0.79
N GLU A 424 4.31 17.09 1.56
CA GLU A 424 5.36 16.18 2.06
C GLU A 424 5.28 14.75 1.49
N CYS A 425 4.21 14.42 0.75
CA CYS A 425 4.11 13.13 0.05
C CYS A 425 5.04 13.14 -1.17
N LYS A 426 6.32 12.85 -0.95
CA LYS A 426 7.33 12.59 -1.98
C LYS A 426 7.47 11.11 -2.25
#